data_005a95640dd18539837bc9fc1d27fdb5
#
_entry.id   005a95640dd18539837bc9fc1d27fdb5
#
_cell.length_a   1.000
_cell.length_b   1.000
_cell.length_c   1.000
_cell.angle_alpha   90.00
_cell.angle_beta   90.00
_cell.angle_gamma   90.00
#
_symmetry.space_group_name_H-M   'P 1'
#
loop_
_entity.id
_entity.type
_entity.pdbx_description
1 polymer ?
#
loop_
_entity_poly.entity_id
_entity_poly.type
_entity_poly.pdbx_seq_one_letter_code
_entity_poly.pdbx_strand_id
1 'polypeptide(L)'
;MIRWLKNLVKVESQRRMRLWLIAITVIILILKILIIPYPWPELPPEECTHPPIEGGRCGLIFDEAHYIPAVRKMLRGEAANNEHPPLSKALMMLGILIFGDNPYGWRTFISICGAASVYLVGILAYELTRSFKASIIAAALFGFDITSFNLSSVAMLDAPALTFCLLGAILYLRRKFVLSGMSLGLAMLSKTSAPLALFTILLYDLAKNSHEKRSIKEVLGSWLRVIEKTGFIAILVLILGLAVYDYAYGAFPTPFEHLSYILDYHSSLTFSENDVVDLPLSWTNPLLQFPRRSYYVIGVSVDSLKNYHPIAYYGMQTPLWWMTWAVFGFSVYLVYEELKRNSFPRLEIFILCWFFSNYLIYFPLAYILHRWVYPFYFYTTVPLIAIGFSKLLEGERSSEIILYLVLAAQICWFLYFFPVKPLWFINFLLWIGLPA
;
A
#
# COMPACT_ATOMS: atom_id res chain seq x y z
N MET A 1 -17.37 -14.71 38.60
CA MET A 1 -17.80 -13.30 38.49
C MET A 1 -16.70 -12.42 37.89
N ILE A 2 -15.50 -12.27 38.48
CA ILE A 2 -14.40 -11.40 37.97
C ILE A 2 -13.96 -11.75 36.52
N ARG A 3 -13.84 -13.03 36.18
CA ARG A 3 -13.44 -13.48 34.83
C ARG A 3 -14.51 -13.16 33.78
N TRP A 4 -15.78 -13.25 34.14
CA TRP A 4 -16.93 -12.91 33.30
C TRP A 4 -16.99 -11.39 33.03
N LEU A 5 -16.83 -10.55 34.07
CA LEU A 5 -16.75 -9.10 33.95
C LEU A 5 -15.57 -8.65 33.07
N LYS A 6 -14.38 -9.23 33.26
CA LYS A 6 -13.21 -8.96 32.38
C LYS A 6 -13.48 -9.30 30.91
N ASN A 7 -14.20 -10.42 30.66
CA ASN A 7 -14.57 -10.78 29.28
C ASN A 7 -15.60 -9.80 28.67
N LEU A 8 -16.58 -9.34 29.42
CA LEU A 8 -17.54 -8.33 28.97
C LEU A 8 -16.87 -7.01 28.63
N VAL A 9 -16.02 -6.50 29.52
CA VAL A 9 -15.24 -5.26 29.28
C VAL A 9 -14.35 -5.39 28.04
N LYS A 10 -13.73 -6.56 27.84
CA LYS A 10 -12.90 -6.83 26.66
C LYS A 10 -13.73 -6.85 25.37
N VAL A 11 -14.89 -7.47 25.37
CA VAL A 11 -15.81 -7.53 24.23
C VAL A 11 -16.32 -6.13 23.88
N GLU A 12 -16.74 -5.36 24.87
CA GLU A 12 -17.19 -3.98 24.68
C GLU A 12 -16.07 -3.09 24.11
N SER A 13 -14.85 -3.21 24.63
CA SER A 13 -13.67 -2.50 24.16
C SER A 13 -13.38 -2.85 22.68
N GLN A 14 -13.42 -4.14 22.30
CA GLN A 14 -13.22 -4.56 20.90
C GLN A 14 -14.33 -4.06 19.97
N ARG A 15 -15.60 -4.03 20.44
CA ARG A 15 -16.71 -3.49 19.67
C ARG A 15 -16.50 -1.99 19.40
N ARG A 16 -16.14 -1.21 20.41
CA ARG A 16 -15.85 0.22 20.26
C ARG A 16 -14.68 0.46 19.30
N MET A 17 -13.61 -0.32 19.38
CA MET A 17 -12.49 -0.24 18.45
C MET A 17 -12.96 -0.44 17.00
N ARG A 18 -13.73 -1.50 16.73
CA ARG A 18 -14.23 -1.77 15.37
C ARG A 18 -15.11 -0.64 14.85
N LEU A 19 -15.95 -0.05 15.69
CA LEU A 19 -16.76 1.10 15.31
C LEU A 19 -15.92 2.31 14.91
N TRP A 20 -14.86 2.62 15.66
CA TRP A 20 -13.92 3.69 15.30
C TRP A 20 -13.17 3.39 14.00
N LEU A 21 -12.71 2.16 13.81
CA LEU A 21 -12.05 1.76 12.57
C LEU A 21 -13.00 1.87 11.36
N ILE A 22 -14.26 1.44 11.53
CA ILE A 22 -15.29 1.59 10.49
C ILE A 22 -15.52 3.08 10.21
N ALA A 23 -15.63 3.92 11.23
CA ALA A 23 -15.85 5.36 11.06
C ALA A 23 -14.71 6.01 10.25
N ILE A 24 -13.44 5.74 10.62
CA ILE A 24 -12.28 6.25 9.87
C ILE A 24 -12.31 5.74 8.43
N THR A 25 -12.56 4.45 8.23
CA THR A 25 -12.62 3.84 6.89
C THR A 25 -13.71 4.47 6.03
N VAL A 26 -14.88 4.71 6.60
CA VAL A 26 -16.02 5.36 5.90
C VAL A 26 -15.68 6.80 5.56
N ILE A 27 -15.06 7.55 6.47
CA ILE A 27 -14.59 8.93 6.19
C ILE A 27 -13.63 8.91 4.99
N ILE A 28 -12.62 8.05 5.01
CA ILE A 28 -11.64 7.95 3.92
C ILE A 28 -12.31 7.52 2.62
N LEU A 29 -13.26 6.58 2.66
CA LEU A 29 -14.02 6.16 1.47
C LEU A 29 -14.85 7.31 0.90
N ILE A 30 -15.54 8.07 1.75
CA ILE A 30 -16.32 9.26 1.31
C ILE A 30 -15.40 10.27 0.64
N LEU A 31 -14.24 10.58 1.26
CA LEU A 31 -13.28 11.51 0.68
C LEU A 31 -12.78 11.03 -0.70
N LYS A 32 -12.53 9.71 -0.86
CA LYS A 32 -12.17 9.13 -2.16
C LYS A 32 -13.30 9.26 -3.18
N ILE A 33 -14.53 8.93 -2.81
CA ILE A 33 -15.70 9.05 -3.71
C ILE A 33 -15.87 10.48 -4.20
N LEU A 34 -15.65 11.48 -3.35
CA LEU A 34 -15.77 12.89 -3.71
C LEU A 34 -14.74 13.33 -4.77
N ILE A 35 -13.58 12.67 -4.84
CA ILE A 35 -12.52 13.02 -5.81
C ILE A 35 -12.48 12.10 -7.02
N ILE A 36 -13.20 10.97 -7.02
CA ILE A 36 -13.22 10.02 -8.15
C ILE A 36 -13.41 10.71 -9.51
N PRO A 37 -14.37 11.65 -9.70
CA PRO A 37 -14.63 12.23 -11.00
C PRO A 37 -13.52 13.16 -11.52
N TYR A 38 -12.53 13.46 -10.72
CA TYR A 38 -11.52 14.48 -11.07
C TYR A 38 -10.15 13.86 -11.39
N PRO A 39 -9.50 14.26 -12.51
CA PRO A 39 -10.07 15.05 -13.60
C PRO A 39 -11.07 14.24 -14.42
N TRP A 40 -12.06 14.91 -15.00
CA TRP A 40 -12.99 14.30 -15.94
C TRP A 40 -12.40 14.32 -17.35
N PRO A 41 -12.54 13.25 -18.17
CA PRO A 41 -12.03 13.25 -19.54
C PRO A 41 -12.76 14.27 -20.42
N GLU A 42 -12.00 15.02 -21.20
CA GLU A 42 -12.48 15.95 -22.23
C GLU A 42 -12.46 15.30 -23.61
N LEU A 43 -11.58 14.30 -23.80
CA LEU A 43 -11.41 13.55 -25.03
C LEU A 43 -12.12 12.20 -24.97
N PRO A 44 -12.60 11.69 -26.10
CA PRO A 44 -13.20 10.37 -26.18
C PRO A 44 -12.15 9.27 -25.96
N PRO A 45 -12.55 8.06 -25.52
CA PRO A 45 -11.64 6.96 -25.26
C PRO A 45 -10.72 6.58 -26.39
N GLU A 46 -11.16 6.75 -27.62
CA GLU A 46 -10.43 6.42 -28.87
C GLU A 46 -9.18 7.29 -29.07
N GLU A 47 -9.22 8.52 -28.58
CA GLU A 47 -8.09 9.45 -28.62
C GLU A 47 -7.12 9.26 -27.44
N CYS A 48 -7.52 8.48 -26.41
CA CYS A 48 -6.78 8.22 -25.19
C CYS A 48 -6.24 6.77 -25.16
N THR A 49 -5.55 6.32 -26.22
CA THR A 49 -5.15 4.93 -26.41
C THR A 49 -3.74 4.59 -25.97
N HIS A 50 -2.85 5.57 -25.87
CA HIS A 50 -1.46 5.41 -25.42
C HIS A 50 -1.11 6.49 -24.44
N PRO A 51 0.02 6.33 -23.65
CA PRO A 51 0.30 7.30 -22.61
C PRO A 51 -0.02 8.67 -23.14
N PRO A 52 -1.02 9.33 -22.53
CA PRO A 52 -1.71 10.40 -23.21
C PRO A 52 -0.70 11.50 -23.47
N ILE A 53 -0.48 11.78 -24.71
CA ILE A 53 0.36 12.88 -25.14
C ILE A 53 -0.17 14.17 -24.52
N GLU A 54 -1.47 14.20 -24.17
CA GLU A 54 -2.17 15.33 -23.55
C GLU A 54 -2.82 14.97 -22.21
N GLY A 55 -2.07 14.29 -21.34
CA GLY A 55 -2.40 13.79 -19.99
C GLY A 55 -3.70 14.21 -19.33
N GLY A 56 -3.86 15.51 -19.06
CA GLY A 56 -5.03 16.04 -18.36
C GLY A 56 -6.34 15.89 -19.13
N ARG A 57 -6.34 16.02 -20.46
CA ARG A 57 -7.55 15.95 -21.28
C ARG A 57 -8.17 14.57 -21.40
N CYS A 58 -7.39 13.51 -21.15
CA CYS A 58 -7.89 12.12 -21.09
C CYS A 58 -8.46 11.77 -19.71
N GLY A 59 -8.38 12.63 -18.73
CA GLY A 59 -8.82 12.35 -17.36
C GLY A 59 -8.00 11.27 -16.65
N LEU A 60 -6.90 10.80 -17.27
CA LEU A 60 -6.04 9.75 -16.75
C LEU A 60 -4.90 10.34 -15.92
N ILE A 61 -4.61 9.72 -14.79
CA ILE A 61 -3.61 10.17 -13.83
C ILE A 61 -2.52 9.11 -13.74
N PHE A 62 -1.26 9.51 -13.90
CA PHE A 62 -0.10 8.66 -13.70
C PHE A 62 -0.21 7.36 -14.54
N ASP A 63 0.00 6.19 -13.93
CA ASP A 63 -0.05 4.91 -14.63
C ASP A 63 -1.46 4.49 -15.09
N GLU A 64 -2.53 5.24 -14.75
CA GLU A 64 -3.84 5.06 -15.38
C GLU A 64 -3.72 5.14 -16.92
N ALA A 65 -2.76 5.93 -17.40
CA ALA A 65 -2.44 6.05 -18.84
C ALA A 65 -2.01 4.72 -19.49
N HIS A 66 -1.51 3.78 -18.70
CA HIS A 66 -1.15 2.44 -19.15
C HIS A 66 -2.25 1.42 -18.86
N TYR A 67 -2.87 1.50 -17.68
CA TYR A 67 -3.81 0.47 -17.25
C TYR A 67 -5.20 0.62 -17.86
N ILE A 68 -5.73 1.84 -18.02
CA ILE A 68 -7.07 2.02 -18.58
C ILE A 68 -7.13 1.67 -20.08
N PRO A 69 -6.18 2.10 -20.93
CA PRO A 69 -6.12 1.59 -22.30
C PRO A 69 -5.98 0.06 -22.38
N ALA A 70 -5.21 -0.56 -21.49
CA ALA A 70 -5.10 -2.01 -21.42
C ALA A 70 -6.43 -2.67 -21.04
N VAL A 71 -7.16 -2.14 -20.07
CA VAL A 71 -8.50 -2.63 -19.68
C VAL A 71 -9.50 -2.51 -20.84
N ARG A 72 -9.45 -1.42 -21.61
CA ARG A 72 -10.27 -1.25 -22.83
C ARG A 72 -9.99 -2.33 -23.88
N LYS A 73 -8.71 -2.72 -24.05
CA LYS A 73 -8.33 -3.86 -24.89
C LYS A 73 -8.88 -5.17 -24.33
N MET A 74 -8.74 -5.41 -23.04
CA MET A 74 -9.29 -6.61 -22.40
C MET A 74 -10.82 -6.71 -22.57
N LEU A 75 -11.55 -5.60 -22.52
CA LEU A 75 -13.00 -5.58 -22.81
C LEU A 75 -13.34 -5.99 -24.25
N ARG A 76 -12.41 -5.86 -25.19
CA ARG A 76 -12.52 -6.33 -26.59
C ARG A 76 -12.02 -7.76 -26.79
N GLY A 77 -11.59 -8.44 -25.72
CA GLY A 77 -11.04 -9.79 -25.80
C GLY A 77 -9.55 -9.84 -26.19
N GLU A 78 -8.82 -8.72 -26.10
CA GLU A 78 -7.41 -8.64 -26.44
C GLU A 78 -6.54 -8.69 -25.18
N ALA A 79 -5.48 -9.49 -25.19
CA ALA A 79 -4.47 -9.45 -24.12
C ALA A 79 -3.72 -8.12 -24.12
N ALA A 80 -3.47 -7.53 -22.95
CA ALA A 80 -2.78 -6.26 -22.86
C ALA A 80 -2.09 -6.05 -21.51
N ASN A 81 -0.95 -5.30 -21.53
CA ASN A 81 -0.16 -4.97 -20.35
C ASN A 81 0.22 -6.23 -19.53
N ASN A 82 0.75 -7.22 -20.27
CA ASN A 82 1.03 -8.57 -19.76
C ASN A 82 2.24 -8.61 -18.82
N GLU A 83 3.04 -7.56 -18.77
CA GLU A 83 4.12 -7.36 -17.79
C GLU A 83 3.61 -7.18 -16.36
N HIS A 84 2.30 -7.00 -16.19
CA HIS A 84 1.64 -6.91 -14.88
C HIS A 84 0.54 -7.97 -14.77
N PRO A 85 0.42 -8.62 -13.59
CA PRO A 85 -0.64 -9.59 -13.32
C PRO A 85 -2.05 -9.00 -13.52
N PRO A 86 -3.07 -9.83 -13.81
CA PRO A 86 -4.34 -9.34 -14.36
C PRO A 86 -5.38 -8.85 -13.33
N LEU A 87 -5.30 -9.20 -12.04
CA LEU A 87 -6.42 -9.02 -11.10
C LEU A 87 -6.82 -7.56 -10.88
N SER A 88 -5.85 -6.65 -10.71
CA SER A 88 -6.18 -5.22 -10.54
C SER A 88 -6.83 -4.65 -11.79
N LYS A 89 -6.38 -5.06 -12.98
CA LYS A 89 -7.02 -4.69 -14.26
C LYS A 89 -8.42 -5.27 -14.37
N ALA A 90 -8.65 -6.49 -13.92
CA ALA A 90 -9.98 -7.10 -13.88
C ALA A 90 -10.93 -6.36 -12.93
N LEU A 91 -10.45 -5.80 -11.82
CA LEU A 91 -11.27 -4.95 -10.95
C LEU A 91 -11.65 -3.62 -11.63
N MET A 92 -10.73 -3.01 -12.37
CA MET A 92 -11.01 -1.82 -13.19
C MET A 92 -12.02 -2.17 -14.30
N MET A 93 -11.84 -3.29 -14.98
CA MET A 93 -12.76 -3.80 -16.00
C MET A 93 -14.18 -3.99 -15.43
N LEU A 94 -14.30 -4.63 -14.27
CA LEU A 94 -15.58 -4.76 -13.57
C LEU A 94 -16.21 -3.41 -13.26
N GLY A 95 -15.39 -2.43 -12.85
CA GLY A 95 -15.85 -1.07 -12.62
C GLY A 95 -16.39 -0.41 -13.90
N ILE A 96 -15.70 -0.54 -15.02
CA ILE A 96 -16.16 -0.02 -16.32
C ILE A 96 -17.48 -0.69 -16.75
N LEU A 97 -17.63 -1.99 -16.54
CA LEU A 97 -18.86 -2.71 -16.88
C LEU A 97 -20.06 -2.23 -16.04
N ILE A 98 -19.85 -1.78 -14.81
CA ILE A 98 -20.92 -1.35 -13.90
C ILE A 98 -21.21 0.15 -14.03
N PHE A 99 -20.16 0.99 -14.10
CA PHE A 99 -20.27 2.45 -14.01
C PHE A 99 -19.96 3.17 -15.33
N GLY A 100 -19.61 2.42 -16.40
CA GLY A 100 -19.20 2.95 -17.69
C GLY A 100 -17.72 3.30 -17.76
N ASP A 101 -17.24 3.56 -18.97
CA ASP A 101 -15.84 3.93 -19.27
C ASP A 101 -15.59 5.41 -18.92
N ASN A 102 -15.46 5.69 -17.65
CA ASN A 102 -15.26 6.99 -17.05
C ASN A 102 -14.54 6.85 -15.70
N PRO A 103 -14.13 7.93 -15.04
CA PRO A 103 -13.42 7.87 -13.76
C PRO A 103 -14.10 7.05 -12.67
N TYR A 104 -15.43 6.99 -12.62
CA TYR A 104 -16.13 6.12 -11.67
C TYR A 104 -15.87 4.64 -11.97
N GLY A 105 -15.92 4.24 -13.25
CA GLY A 105 -15.58 2.88 -13.64
C GLY A 105 -14.14 2.53 -13.32
N TRP A 106 -13.21 3.43 -13.61
CA TRP A 106 -11.79 3.17 -13.45
C TRP A 106 -11.35 3.02 -11.99
N ARG A 107 -11.89 3.88 -11.09
CA ARG A 107 -11.33 4.14 -9.75
C ARG A 107 -12.13 3.54 -8.59
N THR A 108 -13.42 3.21 -8.77
CA THR A 108 -14.31 2.82 -7.66
C THR A 108 -13.77 1.61 -6.89
N PHE A 109 -13.47 0.50 -7.55
CA PHE A 109 -13.00 -0.71 -6.86
C PHE A 109 -11.62 -0.55 -6.26
N ILE A 110 -10.75 0.24 -6.90
CA ILE A 110 -9.42 0.58 -6.37
C ILE A 110 -9.55 1.43 -5.10
N SER A 111 -10.44 2.42 -5.11
CA SER A 111 -10.77 3.27 -3.95
C SER A 111 -11.35 2.46 -2.78
N ILE A 112 -12.21 1.49 -3.06
CA ILE A 112 -12.74 0.56 -2.05
C ILE A 112 -11.61 -0.27 -1.43
N CYS A 113 -10.70 -0.81 -2.23
CA CYS A 113 -9.51 -1.51 -1.73
C CYS A 113 -8.64 -0.59 -0.86
N GLY A 114 -8.41 0.66 -1.30
CA GLY A 114 -7.67 1.63 -0.51
C GLY A 114 -8.30 1.93 0.85
N ALA A 115 -9.61 2.12 0.90
CA ALA A 115 -10.34 2.32 2.15
C ALA A 115 -10.33 1.06 3.03
N ALA A 116 -10.50 -0.13 2.44
CA ALA A 116 -10.39 -1.40 3.15
C ALA A 116 -9.01 -1.59 3.78
N SER A 117 -7.94 -1.14 3.11
CA SER A 117 -6.59 -1.18 3.68
C SER A 117 -6.47 -0.37 4.97
N VAL A 118 -7.15 0.77 5.10
CA VAL A 118 -7.18 1.55 6.35
C VAL A 118 -7.75 0.74 7.51
N TYR A 119 -8.87 0.04 7.28
CA TYR A 119 -9.46 -0.86 8.26
C TYR A 119 -8.51 -2.00 8.63
N LEU A 120 -7.88 -2.63 7.62
CA LEU A 120 -6.96 -3.75 7.81
C LEU A 120 -5.69 -3.34 8.54
N VAL A 121 -5.17 -2.13 8.33
CA VAL A 121 -4.05 -1.57 9.12
C VAL A 121 -4.42 -1.50 10.60
N GLY A 122 -5.61 -1.01 10.94
CA GLY A 122 -6.08 -0.99 12.32
C GLY A 122 -6.22 -2.40 12.91
N ILE A 123 -6.75 -3.36 12.15
CA ILE A 123 -6.87 -4.76 12.61
C ILE A 123 -5.49 -5.39 12.77
N LEU A 124 -4.55 -5.18 11.84
CA LEU A 124 -3.19 -5.70 11.93
C LEU A 124 -2.47 -5.12 13.16
N ALA A 125 -2.62 -3.81 13.39
CA ALA A 125 -2.11 -3.16 14.59
C ALA A 125 -2.63 -3.82 15.86
N TYR A 126 -3.93 -4.10 15.94
CA TYR A 126 -4.51 -4.80 17.09
C TYR A 126 -3.99 -6.24 17.23
N GLU A 127 -3.84 -6.97 16.14
CA GLU A 127 -3.30 -8.34 16.19
C GLU A 127 -1.86 -8.39 16.72
N LEU A 128 -1.04 -7.40 16.36
CA LEU A 128 0.35 -7.32 16.78
C LEU A 128 0.52 -6.74 18.18
N THR A 129 -0.22 -5.69 18.53
CA THR A 129 0.01 -4.89 19.75
C THR A 129 -0.95 -5.21 20.90
N ARG A 130 -2.13 -5.74 20.58
CA ARG A 130 -3.27 -5.85 21.50
C ARG A 130 -3.71 -4.50 22.12
N SER A 131 -3.28 -3.38 21.55
CA SER A 131 -3.65 -2.03 21.96
C SER A 131 -4.80 -1.50 21.10
N PHE A 132 -5.85 -1.06 21.77
CA PHE A 132 -6.98 -0.35 21.16
C PHE A 132 -6.53 1.01 20.58
N LYS A 133 -5.73 1.75 21.37
CA LYS A 133 -5.24 3.08 21.01
C LYS A 133 -4.32 3.02 19.80
N ALA A 134 -3.32 2.15 19.81
CA ALA A 134 -2.41 1.96 18.70
C ALA A 134 -3.15 1.56 17.42
N SER A 135 -4.19 0.74 17.52
CA SER A 135 -5.03 0.32 16.39
C SER A 135 -5.73 1.49 15.69
N ILE A 136 -6.37 2.38 16.45
CA ILE A 136 -7.08 3.54 15.89
C ILE A 136 -6.09 4.56 15.32
N ILE A 137 -5.01 4.84 16.05
CA ILE A 137 -4.02 5.84 15.61
C ILE A 137 -3.29 5.36 14.35
N ALA A 138 -2.91 4.08 14.28
CA ALA A 138 -2.29 3.52 13.08
C ALA A 138 -3.21 3.63 11.85
N ALA A 139 -4.50 3.31 12.02
CA ALA A 139 -5.47 3.47 10.94
C ALA A 139 -5.64 4.94 10.51
N ALA A 140 -5.64 5.88 11.46
CA ALA A 140 -5.73 7.31 11.17
C ALA A 140 -4.45 7.82 10.48
N LEU A 141 -3.26 7.49 10.98
CA LEU A 141 -1.99 7.87 10.37
C LEU A 141 -1.88 7.39 8.93
N PHE A 142 -2.25 6.14 8.66
CA PHE A 142 -2.24 5.58 7.31
C PHE A 142 -3.36 6.17 6.44
N GLY A 143 -4.57 6.33 6.97
CA GLY A 143 -5.71 6.86 6.22
C GLY A 143 -5.53 8.32 5.78
N PHE A 144 -4.86 9.14 6.61
CA PHE A 144 -4.50 10.52 6.32
C PHE A 144 -3.08 10.68 5.75
N ASP A 145 -2.44 9.60 5.30
CA ASP A 145 -1.23 9.68 4.49
C ASP A 145 -1.61 10.05 3.06
N ILE A 146 -1.29 11.28 2.65
CA ILE A 146 -1.76 11.82 1.36
C ILE A 146 -1.27 11.02 0.16
N THR A 147 -0.04 10.49 0.21
CA THR A 147 0.49 9.67 -0.87
C THR A 147 -0.22 8.32 -0.94
N SER A 148 -0.43 7.67 0.20
CA SER A 148 -1.21 6.43 0.29
C SER A 148 -2.67 6.65 -0.14
N PHE A 149 -3.25 7.77 0.25
CA PHE A 149 -4.60 8.16 -0.15
C PHE A 149 -4.69 8.35 -1.67
N ASN A 150 -3.77 9.09 -2.27
CA ASN A 150 -3.76 9.37 -3.71
C ASN A 150 -3.52 8.11 -4.53
N LEU A 151 -2.49 7.31 -4.22
CA LEU A 151 -2.19 6.04 -4.91
C LEU A 151 -3.34 5.04 -4.87
N SER A 152 -4.16 5.10 -3.83
CA SER A 152 -5.33 4.23 -3.69
C SER A 152 -6.66 4.91 -4.05
N SER A 153 -6.62 6.11 -4.65
CA SER A 153 -7.78 6.81 -5.21
C SER A 153 -7.80 6.79 -6.74
N VAL A 154 -6.64 6.56 -7.36
CA VAL A 154 -6.47 6.43 -8.81
C VAL A 154 -6.39 4.96 -9.21
N ALA A 155 -6.59 4.65 -10.48
CA ALA A 155 -6.64 3.26 -10.99
C ALA A 155 -5.24 2.64 -11.08
N MET A 156 -4.63 2.40 -9.90
CA MET A 156 -3.32 1.79 -9.71
C MET A 156 -3.44 0.33 -9.27
N LEU A 157 -2.38 -0.45 -9.53
CA LEU A 157 -2.33 -1.86 -9.12
C LEU A 157 -2.04 -2.04 -7.62
N ASP A 158 -1.56 -0.99 -6.95
CA ASP A 158 -1.00 -0.99 -5.60
C ASP A 158 -2.04 -1.24 -4.52
N ALA A 159 -3.21 -0.60 -4.61
CA ALA A 159 -4.21 -0.67 -3.56
C ALA A 159 -4.82 -2.07 -3.40
N PRO A 160 -5.25 -2.78 -4.46
CA PRO A 160 -5.67 -4.18 -4.33
C PRO A 160 -4.56 -5.09 -3.80
N ALA A 161 -3.32 -4.93 -4.29
CA ALA A 161 -2.19 -5.72 -3.82
C ALA A 161 -1.97 -5.54 -2.32
N LEU A 162 -1.90 -4.29 -1.82
CA LEU A 162 -1.73 -4.01 -0.39
C LEU A 162 -2.89 -4.55 0.44
N THR A 163 -4.13 -4.38 -0.02
CA THR A 163 -5.32 -4.90 0.67
C THR A 163 -5.20 -6.40 0.93
N PHE A 164 -4.85 -7.17 -0.11
CA PHE A 164 -4.69 -8.60 0.01
C PHE A 164 -3.43 -9.00 0.79
N CYS A 165 -2.33 -8.24 0.72
CA CYS A 165 -1.15 -8.44 1.57
C CYS A 165 -1.49 -8.29 3.06
N LEU A 166 -2.18 -7.20 3.44
CA LEU A 166 -2.59 -6.96 4.83
C LEU A 166 -3.57 -8.03 5.33
N LEU A 167 -4.54 -8.42 4.50
CA LEU A 167 -5.47 -9.49 4.83
C LEU A 167 -4.73 -10.82 5.02
N GLY A 168 -3.79 -11.15 4.13
CA GLY A 168 -2.95 -12.33 4.23
C GLY A 168 -2.14 -12.37 5.53
N ALA A 169 -1.52 -11.26 5.92
CA ALA A 169 -0.78 -11.12 7.17
C ALA A 169 -1.69 -11.33 8.40
N ILE A 170 -2.88 -10.72 8.43
CA ILE A 170 -3.85 -10.89 9.50
C ILE A 170 -4.30 -12.36 9.61
N LEU A 171 -4.61 -12.99 8.49
CA LEU A 171 -5.03 -14.40 8.45
C LEU A 171 -3.94 -15.33 8.93
N TYR A 172 -2.67 -15.08 8.57
CA TYR A 172 -1.51 -15.80 9.08
C TYR A 172 -1.41 -15.65 10.62
N LEU A 173 -1.47 -14.43 11.14
CA LEU A 173 -1.40 -14.20 12.60
C LEU A 173 -2.55 -14.89 13.36
N ARG A 174 -3.69 -15.08 12.71
CA ARG A 174 -4.86 -15.84 13.19
C ARG A 174 -4.76 -17.35 12.94
N ARG A 175 -3.61 -17.84 12.45
CA ARG A 175 -3.35 -19.24 12.11
C ARG A 175 -4.28 -19.83 11.03
N LYS A 176 -4.86 -18.98 10.17
CA LYS A 176 -5.67 -19.38 9.01
C LYS A 176 -4.78 -19.50 7.77
N PHE A 177 -3.84 -20.42 7.78
CA PHE A 177 -2.74 -20.50 6.81
C PHE A 177 -3.20 -20.62 5.36
N VAL A 178 -4.19 -21.47 5.06
CA VAL A 178 -4.73 -21.62 3.70
C VAL A 178 -5.37 -20.34 3.20
N LEU A 179 -6.22 -19.69 4.01
CA LEU A 179 -6.83 -18.41 3.64
C LEU A 179 -5.79 -17.30 3.50
N SER A 180 -4.72 -17.33 4.32
CA SER A 180 -3.58 -16.43 4.16
C SER A 180 -2.92 -16.63 2.80
N GLY A 181 -2.66 -17.89 2.41
CA GLY A 181 -2.11 -18.22 1.09
C GLY A 181 -3.00 -17.76 -0.06
N MET A 182 -4.31 -17.99 0.03
CA MET A 182 -5.27 -17.48 -0.97
C MET A 182 -5.22 -15.97 -1.11
N SER A 183 -5.22 -15.24 0.01
CA SER A 183 -5.14 -13.78 0.02
C SER A 183 -3.82 -13.28 -0.59
N LEU A 184 -2.70 -13.88 -0.24
CA LEU A 184 -1.39 -13.52 -0.80
C LEU A 184 -1.29 -13.85 -2.29
N GLY A 185 -1.89 -14.95 -2.75
CA GLY A 185 -1.99 -15.27 -4.17
C GLY A 185 -2.79 -14.23 -4.96
N LEU A 186 -3.91 -13.74 -4.39
CA LEU A 186 -4.66 -12.61 -4.97
C LEU A 186 -3.84 -11.31 -4.97
N ALA A 187 -3.02 -11.07 -3.93
CA ALA A 187 -2.08 -9.95 -3.93
C ALA A 187 -1.07 -10.07 -5.09
N MET A 188 -0.49 -11.27 -5.28
CA MET A 188 0.45 -11.55 -6.39
C MET A 188 -0.20 -11.39 -7.75
N LEU A 189 -1.46 -11.77 -7.90
CA LEU A 189 -2.25 -11.52 -9.12
C LEU A 189 -2.59 -10.04 -9.32
N SER A 190 -2.45 -9.21 -8.29
CA SER A 190 -2.69 -7.76 -8.37
C SER A 190 -1.43 -6.99 -8.78
N LYS A 191 -0.25 -7.34 -8.23
CA LYS A 191 1.02 -6.65 -8.49
C LYS A 191 2.24 -7.55 -8.28
N THR A 192 3.26 -7.36 -9.09
CA THR A 192 4.52 -8.13 -9.09
C THR A 192 5.37 -7.97 -7.81
N SER A 193 5.17 -6.91 -7.03
CA SER A 193 5.87 -6.72 -5.75
C SER A 193 5.23 -7.46 -4.56
N ALA A 194 4.02 -7.98 -4.71
CA ALA A 194 3.28 -8.63 -3.62
C ALA A 194 3.94 -9.91 -3.05
N PRO A 195 4.77 -10.70 -3.78
CA PRO A 195 5.53 -11.81 -3.19
C PRO A 195 6.38 -11.40 -1.97
N LEU A 196 6.78 -10.14 -1.86
CA LEU A 196 7.56 -9.63 -0.74
C LEU A 196 6.80 -9.74 0.61
N ALA A 197 5.46 -9.66 0.58
CA ALA A 197 4.65 -9.88 1.77
C ALA A 197 4.62 -11.37 2.21
N LEU A 198 4.64 -12.32 1.27
CA LEU A 198 4.82 -13.74 1.61
C LEU A 198 6.20 -13.96 2.22
N PHE A 199 7.24 -13.35 1.66
CA PHE A 199 8.59 -13.44 2.20
C PHE A 199 8.66 -12.91 3.64
N THR A 200 7.98 -11.78 3.94
CA THR A 200 7.82 -11.28 5.31
C THR A 200 7.28 -12.36 6.26
N ILE A 201 6.20 -13.03 5.86
CA ILE A 201 5.55 -14.05 6.69
C ILE A 201 6.50 -15.23 6.95
N LEU A 202 7.22 -15.67 5.93
CA LEU A 202 8.18 -16.77 6.05
C LEU A 202 9.34 -16.42 6.98
N LEU A 203 9.88 -15.19 6.87
CA LEU A 203 10.94 -14.72 7.76
C LEU A 203 10.44 -14.59 9.21
N TYR A 204 9.26 -14.02 9.40
CA TYR A 204 8.67 -13.88 10.72
C TYR A 204 8.37 -15.22 11.38
N ASP A 205 7.83 -16.20 10.62
CA ASP A 205 7.57 -17.54 11.12
C ASP A 205 8.86 -18.26 11.51
N LEU A 206 9.90 -18.11 10.69
CA LEU A 206 11.22 -18.68 10.99
C LEU A 206 11.79 -18.08 12.27
N ALA A 207 11.80 -16.74 12.41
CA ALA A 207 12.30 -16.06 13.60
C ALA A 207 11.52 -16.48 14.86
N LYS A 208 10.18 -16.56 14.76
CA LYS A 208 9.32 -17.00 15.86
C LYS A 208 9.61 -18.43 16.28
N ASN A 209 9.68 -19.37 15.33
CA ASN A 209 9.94 -20.76 15.67
C ASN A 209 11.37 -20.98 16.18
N SER A 210 12.35 -20.22 15.70
CA SER A 210 13.72 -20.27 16.21
C SER A 210 13.81 -19.85 17.69
N HIS A 211 12.95 -18.93 18.12
CA HIS A 211 12.88 -18.54 19.53
C HIS A 211 12.07 -19.55 20.39
N GLU A 212 10.94 -20.06 19.88
CA GLU A 212 10.02 -20.93 20.63
C GLU A 212 10.47 -22.39 20.69
N LYS A 213 11.25 -22.87 19.71
CA LYS A 213 11.63 -24.28 19.56
C LYS A 213 13.06 -24.56 20.00
N ARG A 214 13.27 -25.71 20.59
CA ARG A 214 14.61 -26.14 21.09
C ARG A 214 15.47 -26.84 20.04
N SER A 215 14.85 -27.40 19.01
CA SER A 215 15.52 -28.24 18.02
C SER A 215 15.36 -27.66 16.62
N ILE A 216 16.45 -27.60 15.85
CA ILE A 216 16.46 -27.19 14.44
C ILE A 216 15.42 -27.99 13.62
N LYS A 217 15.26 -29.27 13.91
CA LYS A 217 14.30 -30.14 13.24
C LYS A 217 12.85 -29.72 13.45
N GLU A 218 12.52 -29.25 14.66
CA GLU A 218 11.20 -28.71 14.99
C GLU A 218 10.96 -27.35 14.34
N VAL A 219 11.99 -26.49 14.30
CA VAL A 219 11.94 -25.19 13.62
C VAL A 219 11.65 -25.39 12.14
N LEU A 220 12.47 -26.21 11.45
CA LEU A 220 12.29 -26.49 10.03
C LEU A 220 10.96 -27.15 9.73
N GLY A 221 10.54 -28.16 10.52
CA GLY A 221 9.26 -28.84 10.34
C GLY A 221 8.04 -27.92 10.56
N SER A 222 8.15 -26.89 11.42
CA SER A 222 7.12 -25.88 11.60
C SER A 222 7.08 -24.90 10.42
N TRP A 223 8.24 -24.45 10.00
CA TRP A 223 8.40 -23.53 8.88
C TRP A 223 7.95 -24.13 7.54
N LEU A 224 8.32 -25.38 7.25
CA LEU A 224 7.87 -26.11 6.06
C LEU A 224 6.34 -26.24 6.00
N ARG A 225 5.67 -26.41 7.14
CA ARG A 225 4.18 -26.41 7.18
C ARG A 225 3.58 -25.07 6.76
N VAL A 226 4.24 -23.94 7.05
CA VAL A 226 3.78 -22.63 6.60
C VAL A 226 4.07 -22.44 5.11
N ILE A 227 5.22 -22.90 4.63
CA ILE A 227 5.53 -22.92 3.19
C ILE A 227 4.46 -23.73 2.45
N GLU A 228 4.15 -24.95 2.92
CA GLU A 228 3.15 -25.82 2.31
C GLU A 228 1.74 -25.18 2.32
N LYS A 229 1.27 -24.71 3.47
CA LYS A 229 -0.13 -24.24 3.63
C LYS A 229 -0.35 -22.79 3.21
N THR A 230 0.67 -21.96 3.18
CA THR A 230 0.55 -20.55 2.81
C THR A 230 1.29 -20.26 1.51
N GLY A 231 2.56 -20.65 1.41
CA GLY A 231 3.38 -20.41 0.22
C GLY A 231 2.87 -21.14 -1.01
N PHE A 232 2.70 -22.46 -0.90
CA PHE A 232 2.20 -23.27 -2.02
C PHE A 232 0.80 -22.82 -2.49
N ILE A 233 -0.12 -22.54 -1.55
CA ILE A 233 -1.46 -22.04 -1.92
C ILE A 233 -1.36 -20.67 -2.61
N ALA A 234 -0.48 -19.76 -2.16
CA ALA A 234 -0.30 -18.48 -2.80
C ALA A 234 0.21 -18.62 -4.25
N ILE A 235 1.20 -19.47 -4.46
CA ILE A 235 1.73 -19.78 -5.80
C ILE A 235 0.66 -20.46 -6.66
N LEU A 236 -0.09 -21.40 -6.10
CA LEU A 236 -1.17 -22.08 -6.83
C LEU A 236 -2.23 -21.09 -7.31
N VAL A 237 -2.67 -20.14 -6.45
CA VAL A 237 -3.64 -19.10 -6.84
C VAL A 237 -3.06 -18.20 -7.93
N LEU A 238 -1.79 -17.80 -7.84
CA LEU A 238 -1.11 -17.03 -8.88
C LEU A 238 -1.12 -17.78 -10.22
N ILE A 239 -0.66 -19.02 -10.24
CA ILE A 239 -0.56 -19.84 -11.48
C ILE A 239 -1.94 -20.09 -12.08
N LEU A 240 -2.95 -20.44 -11.26
CA LEU A 240 -4.31 -20.62 -11.75
C LEU A 240 -4.91 -19.33 -12.29
N GLY A 241 -4.66 -18.20 -11.63
CA GLY A 241 -5.16 -16.89 -12.10
C GLY A 241 -4.52 -16.47 -13.42
N LEU A 242 -3.20 -16.68 -13.59
CA LEU A 242 -2.53 -16.46 -14.88
C LEU A 242 -3.07 -17.42 -15.95
N ALA A 243 -3.23 -18.71 -15.64
CA ALA A 243 -3.78 -19.68 -16.59
C ALA A 243 -5.19 -19.31 -17.07
N VAL A 244 -6.05 -18.81 -16.18
CA VAL A 244 -7.40 -18.32 -16.55
C VAL A 244 -7.31 -17.13 -17.49
N TYR A 245 -6.42 -16.17 -17.19
CA TYR A 245 -6.20 -15.01 -18.06
C TYR A 245 -5.63 -15.43 -19.43
N ASP A 246 -4.60 -16.24 -19.44
CA ASP A 246 -3.94 -16.69 -20.67
C ASP A 246 -4.91 -17.45 -21.58
N TYR A 247 -5.74 -18.33 -20.99
CA TYR A 247 -6.77 -19.05 -21.74
C TYR A 247 -7.87 -18.10 -22.27
N ALA A 248 -8.31 -17.14 -21.45
CA ALA A 248 -9.39 -16.24 -21.85
C ALA A 248 -8.99 -15.25 -22.95
N TYR A 249 -7.73 -14.83 -22.98
CA TYR A 249 -7.23 -13.80 -23.90
C TYR A 249 -6.22 -14.33 -24.93
N GLY A 250 -5.87 -15.61 -24.88
CA GLY A 250 -4.83 -16.18 -25.74
C GLY A 250 -3.46 -15.52 -25.58
N ALA A 251 -3.13 -15.08 -24.35
CA ALA A 251 -1.97 -14.24 -24.07
C ALA A 251 -0.66 -15.04 -24.16
N PHE A 252 -0.58 -16.18 -23.49
CA PHE A 252 0.56 -17.07 -23.45
C PHE A 252 0.12 -18.53 -23.54
N PRO A 253 0.95 -19.43 -24.10
CA PRO A 253 0.66 -20.87 -24.16
C PRO A 253 0.54 -21.51 -22.77
N THR A 254 1.31 -21.02 -21.81
CA THR A 254 1.31 -21.52 -20.43
C THR A 254 1.50 -20.36 -19.43
N PRO A 255 0.95 -20.49 -18.20
CA PRO A 255 1.16 -19.50 -17.16
C PRO A 255 2.63 -19.38 -16.69
N PHE A 256 3.46 -20.39 -16.99
CA PHE A 256 4.89 -20.35 -16.69
C PHE A 256 5.65 -19.46 -17.66
N GLU A 257 5.28 -19.48 -18.96
CA GLU A 257 5.82 -18.57 -19.96
C GLU A 257 5.39 -17.13 -19.68
N HIS A 258 4.13 -16.93 -19.26
CA HIS A 258 3.66 -15.62 -18.81
C HIS A 258 4.47 -15.13 -17.60
N LEU A 259 4.69 -15.96 -16.61
CA LEU A 259 5.51 -15.60 -15.43
C LEU A 259 6.96 -15.28 -15.83
N SER A 260 7.56 -16.05 -16.74
CA SER A 260 8.89 -15.77 -17.28
C SER A 260 8.92 -14.41 -17.96
N TYR A 261 7.95 -14.12 -18.82
CA TYR A 261 7.84 -12.82 -19.48
C TYR A 261 7.76 -11.65 -18.47
N ILE A 262 6.94 -11.79 -17.41
CA ILE A 262 6.85 -10.79 -16.34
C ILE A 262 8.22 -10.56 -15.68
N LEU A 263 8.93 -11.64 -15.35
CA LEU A 263 10.24 -11.56 -14.70
C LEU A 263 11.29 -10.92 -15.62
N ASP A 264 11.33 -11.32 -16.88
CA ASP A 264 12.27 -10.80 -17.88
C ASP A 264 12.03 -9.30 -18.13
N TYR A 265 10.76 -8.89 -18.28
CA TYR A 265 10.42 -7.48 -18.43
C TYR A 265 10.89 -6.66 -17.21
N HIS A 266 10.55 -7.08 -16.01
CA HIS A 266 10.94 -6.33 -14.82
C HIS A 266 12.44 -6.35 -14.53
N SER A 267 13.16 -7.37 -14.97
CA SER A 267 14.63 -7.42 -14.83
C SER A 267 15.33 -6.51 -15.84
N SER A 268 14.73 -6.24 -16.98
CA SER A 268 15.29 -5.37 -18.03
C SER A 268 15.16 -3.87 -17.71
N LEU A 269 14.32 -3.49 -16.76
CA LEU A 269 14.11 -2.10 -16.37
C LEU A 269 15.31 -1.57 -15.55
N THR A 270 16.38 -1.14 -16.23
CA THR A 270 17.58 -0.60 -15.61
C THR A 270 17.79 0.85 -15.99
N PHE A 271 18.45 1.62 -15.11
CA PHE A 271 18.81 3.00 -15.35
C PHE A 271 20.33 3.13 -15.56
N SER A 272 20.73 4.15 -16.30
CA SER A 272 22.11 4.53 -16.53
C SER A 272 22.60 5.56 -15.51
N GLU A 273 23.91 5.81 -15.46
CA GLU A 273 24.49 6.83 -14.57
C GLU A 273 24.00 8.26 -14.83
N ASN A 274 23.51 8.52 -16.04
CA ASN A 274 22.98 9.83 -16.44
C ASN A 274 21.51 10.04 -16.09
N ASP A 275 20.82 8.98 -15.66
CA ASP A 275 19.41 9.06 -15.34
C ASP A 275 19.18 9.66 -13.94
N VAL A 276 18.16 10.52 -13.83
CA VAL A 276 17.75 11.08 -12.53
C VAL A 276 16.79 10.10 -11.86
N VAL A 277 17.29 9.40 -10.85
CA VAL A 277 16.53 8.38 -10.11
C VAL A 277 16.42 8.78 -8.64
N ASP A 278 15.21 8.67 -8.10
CA ASP A 278 14.98 8.80 -6.66
C ASP A 278 15.35 7.51 -5.95
N LEU A 279 16.57 7.46 -5.45
CA LEU A 279 17.11 6.28 -4.76
C LEU A 279 16.40 6.01 -3.41
N PRO A 280 16.33 4.76 -2.94
CA PRO A 280 15.49 4.39 -1.78
C PRO A 280 15.76 5.20 -0.51
N LEU A 281 16.98 5.61 -0.24
CA LEU A 281 17.31 6.44 0.94
C LEU A 281 16.59 7.81 0.90
N SER A 282 16.39 8.38 -0.30
CA SER A 282 15.73 9.67 -0.45
C SER A 282 14.21 9.60 -0.19
N TRP A 283 13.60 8.42 -0.26
CA TRP A 283 12.13 8.27 -0.12
C TRP A 283 11.63 8.65 1.27
N THR A 284 12.47 8.52 2.29
CA THR A 284 12.08 8.69 3.70
C THR A 284 12.92 9.75 4.42
N ASN A 285 13.87 10.38 3.74
CA ASN A 285 14.75 11.39 4.33
C ASN A 285 14.36 12.79 3.82
N PRO A 286 13.73 13.64 4.67
CA PRO A 286 13.33 14.98 4.25
C PRO A 286 14.51 15.86 3.84
N LEU A 287 15.69 15.66 4.41
CA LEU A 287 16.87 16.47 4.10
C LEU A 287 17.43 16.20 2.69
N LEU A 288 17.20 15.01 2.15
CA LEU A 288 17.61 14.66 0.79
C LEU A 288 16.59 15.12 -0.25
N GLN A 289 15.37 15.42 0.16
CA GLN A 289 14.33 15.92 -0.73
C GLN A 289 14.37 17.44 -0.93
N PHE A 290 14.91 18.22 0.01
CA PHE A 290 15.08 19.66 -0.14
C PHE A 290 16.40 20.00 -0.83
N PRO A 291 16.42 20.86 -1.87
CA PRO A 291 15.32 21.61 -2.47
C PRO A 291 14.58 20.84 -3.59
N ARG A 292 14.87 19.55 -3.79
CA ARG A 292 14.17 18.75 -4.79
C ARG A 292 12.70 18.61 -4.36
N ARG A 293 11.81 19.02 -5.22
CA ARG A 293 10.36 18.99 -5.01
C ARG A 293 9.84 17.56 -4.85
N SER A 294 8.60 17.44 -4.39
CA SER A 294 7.82 16.22 -4.52
C SER A 294 8.15 15.50 -5.83
N TYR A 295 8.48 14.25 -5.77
CA TYR A 295 8.99 13.50 -6.91
C TYR A 295 7.95 13.23 -7.99
N TYR A 296 6.69 13.57 -7.79
CA TYR A 296 5.78 13.76 -8.91
C TYR A 296 4.46 14.42 -8.52
N VAL A 297 3.96 15.15 -9.48
CA VAL A 297 2.57 15.53 -9.60
C VAL A 297 1.91 14.45 -10.43
N ILE A 298 1.01 13.69 -9.82
CA ILE A 298 0.37 12.54 -10.46
C ILE A 298 -0.72 12.96 -11.45
N GLY A 299 -1.09 14.20 -11.46
CA GLY A 299 -2.05 14.70 -12.43
C GLY A 299 -2.28 16.18 -12.25
N VAL A 300 -2.46 16.85 -13.33
CA VAL A 300 -2.81 18.26 -13.38
C VAL A 300 -4.09 18.37 -14.16
N SER A 301 -5.15 18.81 -13.54
CA SER A 301 -6.23 19.43 -14.29
C SER A 301 -5.87 20.86 -14.50
N VAL A 302 -5.80 21.23 -15.73
CA VAL A 302 -5.78 22.63 -16.12
C VAL A 302 -7.22 23.10 -16.14
N ASP A 303 -7.69 23.63 -15.03
CA ASP A 303 -8.76 24.60 -15.19
C ASP A 303 -8.15 25.89 -15.72
N SER A 304 -8.77 26.49 -16.71
CA SER A 304 -8.38 27.74 -17.37
C SER A 304 -8.37 28.97 -16.44
N LEU A 305 -8.63 28.81 -15.17
CA LEU A 305 -8.56 29.81 -14.13
C LEU A 305 -7.12 30.07 -13.72
N LYS A 306 -6.39 30.76 -14.60
CA LYS A 306 -5.19 31.57 -14.30
C LYS A 306 -4.37 31.10 -13.09
N ASN A 307 -3.33 30.31 -13.31
CA ASN A 307 -2.31 29.93 -12.33
C ASN A 307 -2.74 29.00 -11.18
N TYR A 308 -3.91 28.41 -11.23
CA TYR A 308 -4.37 27.44 -10.24
C TYR A 308 -4.32 26.01 -10.78
N HIS A 309 -3.92 25.10 -9.93
CA HIS A 309 -4.09 23.66 -10.16
C HIS A 309 -5.12 23.12 -9.17
N PRO A 310 -6.44 23.36 -9.40
CA PRO A 310 -7.49 22.94 -8.48
C PRO A 310 -7.55 21.42 -8.33
N ILE A 311 -6.96 20.68 -9.28
CA ILE A 311 -6.83 19.22 -9.22
C ILE A 311 -5.36 18.86 -9.36
N ALA A 312 -4.76 18.33 -8.30
CA ALA A 312 -3.39 17.86 -8.32
C ALA A 312 -3.21 16.69 -7.35
N TYR A 313 -2.86 15.53 -7.89
CA TYR A 313 -2.54 14.35 -7.08
C TYR A 313 -1.03 14.31 -6.85
N TYR A 314 -0.62 14.42 -5.59
CA TYR A 314 0.78 14.44 -5.22
C TYR A 314 1.20 13.09 -4.65
N GLY A 315 2.33 12.59 -5.13
CA GLY A 315 3.09 11.52 -4.47
C GLY A 315 4.34 12.15 -3.83
N MET A 316 4.42 12.16 -2.51
CA MET A 316 5.49 12.81 -1.77
C MET A 316 5.73 12.14 -0.42
N GLN A 317 6.84 12.50 0.21
CA GLN A 317 7.05 12.19 1.62
C GLN A 317 6.02 12.89 2.50
N THR A 318 5.66 12.25 3.58
CA THR A 318 4.74 12.79 4.59
C THR A 318 5.41 12.78 5.96
N PRO A 319 4.86 13.48 6.97
CA PRO A 319 5.38 13.41 8.32
C PRO A 319 5.50 11.98 8.85
N LEU A 320 4.61 11.07 8.44
CA LEU A 320 4.69 9.65 8.80
C LEU A 320 5.92 8.96 8.17
N TRP A 321 6.24 9.26 6.90
CA TRP A 321 7.39 8.67 6.22
C TRP A 321 8.71 9.08 6.87
N TRP A 322 8.80 10.29 7.41
CA TRP A 322 9.99 10.76 8.12
C TRP A 322 10.27 9.97 9.41
N MET A 323 9.26 9.31 9.97
CA MET A 323 9.40 8.48 11.18
C MET A 323 9.99 7.09 10.89
N THR A 324 10.22 6.74 9.63
CA THR A 324 10.66 5.40 9.20
C THR A 324 11.88 4.90 9.95
N TRP A 325 12.95 5.69 9.96
CA TRP A 325 14.21 5.26 10.58
C TRP A 325 14.16 5.28 12.11
N ALA A 326 13.32 6.12 12.69
CA ALA A 326 13.06 6.09 14.13
C ALA A 326 12.33 4.78 14.51
N VAL A 327 11.26 4.42 13.78
CA VAL A 327 10.54 3.15 14.00
C VAL A 327 11.48 1.95 13.81
N PHE A 328 12.30 1.96 12.76
CA PHE A 328 13.26 0.89 12.51
C PHE A 328 14.29 0.77 13.65
N GLY A 329 14.96 1.86 14.02
CA GLY A 329 15.99 1.87 15.06
C GLY A 329 15.46 1.45 16.42
N PHE A 330 14.28 1.96 16.82
CA PHE A 330 13.62 1.53 18.05
C PHE A 330 13.21 0.06 18.02
N SER A 331 12.72 -0.44 16.88
CA SER A 331 12.39 -1.86 16.74
C SER A 331 13.63 -2.74 16.91
N VAL A 332 14.77 -2.37 16.34
CA VAL A 332 16.04 -3.08 16.53
C VAL A 332 16.46 -3.07 18.00
N TYR A 333 16.40 -1.91 18.65
CA TYR A 333 16.75 -1.76 20.07
C TYR A 333 15.85 -2.62 20.96
N LEU A 334 14.54 -2.58 20.75
CA LEU A 334 13.59 -3.36 21.56
C LEU A 334 13.73 -4.87 21.33
N VAL A 335 14.01 -5.29 20.09
CA VAL A 335 14.32 -6.71 19.81
C VAL A 335 15.54 -7.16 20.60
N TYR A 336 16.61 -6.36 20.61
CA TYR A 336 17.81 -6.67 21.37
C TYR A 336 17.54 -6.78 22.88
N GLU A 337 16.80 -5.82 23.48
CA GLU A 337 16.48 -5.84 24.92
C GLU A 337 15.55 -6.98 25.32
N GLU A 338 14.51 -7.26 24.53
CA GLU A 338 13.54 -8.31 24.82
C GLU A 338 14.15 -9.72 24.65
N LEU A 339 14.98 -9.92 23.64
CA LEU A 339 15.68 -11.20 23.45
C LEU A 339 16.66 -11.49 24.60
N LYS A 340 17.33 -10.47 25.17
CA LYS A 340 18.12 -10.63 26.42
C LYS A 340 17.28 -11.14 27.59
N ARG A 341 15.99 -10.75 27.63
CA ARG A 341 15.04 -11.18 28.67
C ARG A 341 14.35 -12.50 28.31
N ASN A 342 14.79 -13.17 27.25
CA ASN A 342 14.18 -14.39 26.72
C ASN A 342 12.68 -14.21 26.36
N SER A 343 12.30 -13.01 25.93
CA SER A 343 10.96 -12.63 25.45
C SER A 343 10.96 -12.47 23.92
N PHE A 344 9.86 -12.83 23.27
CA PHE A 344 9.71 -12.68 21.82
C PHE A 344 8.92 -11.41 21.49
N PRO A 345 9.57 -10.33 21.02
CA PRO A 345 8.93 -9.06 20.70
C PRO A 345 8.21 -9.15 19.34
N ARG A 346 6.96 -9.60 19.38
CA ARG A 346 6.16 -9.95 18.19
C ARG A 346 6.01 -8.81 17.19
N LEU A 347 5.72 -7.61 17.69
CA LEU A 347 5.51 -6.43 16.85
C LEU A 347 6.80 -6.04 16.15
N GLU A 348 7.86 -5.89 16.91
CA GLU A 348 9.14 -5.36 16.46
C GLU A 348 9.78 -6.31 15.43
N ILE A 349 9.75 -7.62 15.69
CA ILE A 349 10.23 -8.62 14.72
C ILE A 349 9.36 -8.60 13.46
N PHE A 350 8.03 -8.46 13.58
CA PHE A 350 7.17 -8.36 12.40
C PHE A 350 7.47 -7.10 11.58
N ILE A 351 7.68 -5.96 12.23
CA ILE A 351 8.09 -4.70 11.59
C ILE A 351 9.42 -4.90 10.85
N LEU A 352 10.44 -5.47 11.51
CA LEU A 352 11.76 -5.68 10.90
C LEU A 352 11.68 -6.63 9.70
N CYS A 353 10.94 -7.73 9.79
CA CYS A 353 10.73 -8.65 8.67
C CYS A 353 10.04 -7.96 7.49
N TRP A 354 9.00 -7.16 7.78
CA TRP A 354 8.28 -6.41 6.74
C TRP A 354 9.15 -5.32 6.11
N PHE A 355 9.87 -4.58 6.93
CA PHE A 355 10.77 -3.53 6.48
C PHE A 355 11.90 -4.10 5.61
N PHE A 356 12.51 -5.21 6.03
CA PHE A 356 13.52 -5.91 5.26
C PHE A 356 12.99 -6.34 3.89
N SER A 357 11.82 -6.97 3.86
CA SER A 357 11.23 -7.51 2.63
C SER A 357 10.70 -6.42 1.69
N ASN A 358 10.00 -5.39 2.22
CA ASN A 358 9.23 -4.44 1.40
C ASN A 358 9.92 -3.07 1.22
N TYR A 359 11.03 -2.82 1.88
CA TYR A 359 11.79 -1.58 1.69
C TYR A 359 13.28 -1.82 1.47
N LEU A 360 13.98 -2.51 2.38
CA LEU A 360 15.43 -2.70 2.23
C LEU A 360 15.81 -3.50 0.98
N ILE A 361 14.91 -4.31 0.45
CA ILE A 361 15.13 -5.03 -0.82
C ILE A 361 15.38 -4.08 -1.99
N TYR A 362 14.85 -2.87 -1.96
CA TYR A 362 15.05 -1.89 -3.03
C TYR A 362 16.46 -1.28 -3.03
N PHE A 363 17.20 -1.37 -1.92
CA PHE A 363 18.59 -0.89 -1.87
C PHE A 363 19.50 -1.69 -2.80
N PRO A 364 19.66 -3.02 -2.67
CA PRO A 364 20.47 -3.77 -3.62
C PRO A 364 19.92 -3.70 -5.05
N LEU A 365 18.60 -3.66 -5.23
CA LEU A 365 18.01 -3.51 -6.56
C LEU A 365 18.44 -2.19 -7.24
N ALA A 366 18.45 -1.08 -6.51
CA ALA A 366 18.78 0.22 -7.06
C ALA A 366 20.29 0.46 -7.11
N TYR A 367 21.02 0.23 -5.99
CA TYR A 367 22.43 0.61 -5.88
C TYR A 367 23.41 -0.40 -6.50
N ILE A 368 23.01 -1.67 -6.63
CA ILE A 368 23.89 -2.74 -7.16
C ILE A 368 23.43 -3.16 -8.55
N LEU A 369 22.11 -3.39 -8.73
CA LEU A 369 21.57 -3.89 -9.99
C LEU A 369 21.09 -2.78 -10.92
N HIS A 370 21.19 -1.51 -10.50
CA HIS A 370 20.73 -0.32 -11.24
C HIS A 370 19.30 -0.46 -11.79
N ARG A 371 18.44 -1.19 -11.09
CA ARG A 371 17.07 -1.36 -11.48
C ARG A 371 16.27 -0.10 -11.16
N TRP A 372 15.42 0.33 -12.09
CA TRP A 372 14.44 1.39 -11.84
C TRP A 372 13.56 1.03 -10.66
N VAL A 373 13.57 1.90 -9.64
CA VAL A 373 12.74 1.81 -8.45
C VAL A 373 12.09 3.16 -8.21
N TYR A 374 10.87 3.16 -7.71
CA TYR A 374 10.08 4.38 -7.58
C TYR A 374 9.67 4.62 -6.13
N PRO A 375 9.64 5.88 -5.67
CA PRO A 375 9.26 6.20 -4.29
C PRO A 375 7.90 5.67 -3.88
N PHE A 376 6.94 5.56 -4.80
CA PHE A 376 5.62 5.00 -4.49
C PHE A 376 5.65 3.50 -4.13
N TYR A 377 6.74 2.78 -4.38
CA TYR A 377 6.91 1.40 -3.87
C TYR A 377 6.95 1.36 -2.34
N PHE A 378 7.31 2.48 -1.70
CA PHE A 378 7.26 2.60 -0.24
C PHE A 378 5.85 2.51 0.34
N TYR A 379 4.81 2.71 -0.48
CA TYR A 379 3.40 2.56 -0.09
C TYR A 379 3.11 1.26 0.69
N THR A 380 3.74 0.15 0.29
CA THR A 380 3.59 -1.13 0.98
C THR A 380 4.19 -1.15 2.39
N THR A 381 5.13 -0.26 2.69
CA THR A 381 5.83 -0.18 3.98
C THR A 381 5.11 0.76 4.97
N VAL A 382 4.40 1.77 4.47
CA VAL A 382 3.72 2.80 5.27
C VAL A 382 2.83 2.23 6.39
N PRO A 383 2.04 1.15 6.17
CA PRO A 383 1.22 0.56 7.23
C PRO A 383 2.02 0.16 8.47
N LEU A 384 3.19 -0.44 8.30
CA LEU A 384 4.01 -0.91 9.41
C LEU A 384 4.72 0.24 10.13
N ILE A 385 5.04 1.32 9.41
CA ILE A 385 5.54 2.54 10.05
C ILE A 385 4.43 3.17 10.91
N ALA A 386 3.19 3.23 10.42
CA ALA A 386 2.05 3.72 11.19
C ALA A 386 1.80 2.88 12.46
N ILE A 387 1.85 1.55 12.34
CA ILE A 387 1.68 0.62 13.47
C ILE A 387 2.81 0.76 14.48
N GLY A 388 4.06 0.74 14.03
CA GLY A 388 5.23 0.87 14.89
C GLY A 388 5.24 2.20 15.62
N PHE A 389 5.05 3.30 14.91
CA PHE A 389 5.05 4.63 15.48
C PHE A 389 3.92 4.82 16.51
N SER A 390 2.71 4.33 16.22
CA SER A 390 1.59 4.42 17.15
C SER A 390 1.80 3.64 18.46
N LYS A 391 2.55 2.53 18.42
CA LYS A 391 2.81 1.69 19.59
C LYS A 391 4.03 2.14 20.38
N LEU A 392 5.11 2.54 19.71
CA LEU A 392 6.35 2.97 20.37
C LEU A 392 6.15 4.18 21.28
N LEU A 393 5.22 5.06 20.94
CA LEU A 393 4.91 6.28 21.68
C LEU A 393 3.70 6.15 22.60
N GLU A 394 3.14 4.96 22.76
CA GLU A 394 2.03 4.70 23.67
C GLU A 394 2.50 4.50 25.13
N GLY A 395 1.94 5.23 26.05
CA GLY A 395 2.05 4.95 27.48
C GLY A 395 2.67 6.06 28.32
N GLU A 396 3.65 6.80 27.83
CA GLU A 396 4.22 7.95 28.53
C GLU A 396 3.65 9.27 27.99
N ARG A 397 3.30 10.19 28.89
CA ARG A 397 2.64 11.46 28.54
C ARG A 397 3.46 12.30 27.52
N SER A 398 4.78 12.35 27.67
CA SER A 398 5.68 13.07 26.77
C SER A 398 5.70 12.44 25.36
N SER A 399 5.77 11.13 25.28
CA SER A 399 5.76 10.38 24.03
C SER A 399 4.41 10.49 23.32
N GLU A 400 3.31 10.48 24.09
CA GLU A 400 1.97 10.66 23.52
C GLU A 400 1.76 12.06 22.92
N ILE A 401 2.39 13.10 23.48
CA ILE A 401 2.36 14.44 22.89
C ILE A 401 3.00 14.41 21.48
N ILE A 402 4.16 13.78 21.34
CA ILE A 402 4.82 13.63 20.04
C ILE A 402 3.92 12.87 19.06
N LEU A 403 3.28 11.80 19.50
CA LEU A 403 2.35 11.02 18.69
C LEU A 403 1.20 11.88 18.16
N TYR A 404 0.58 12.69 19.01
CA TYR A 404 -0.51 13.57 18.61
C TYR A 404 -0.04 14.74 17.74
N LEU A 405 1.17 15.26 17.97
CA LEU A 405 1.75 16.30 17.12
C LEU A 405 2.00 15.76 15.69
N VAL A 406 2.56 14.55 15.56
CA VAL A 406 2.75 13.93 14.24
C VAL A 406 1.42 13.61 13.58
N LEU A 407 0.42 13.13 14.32
CA LEU A 407 -0.92 12.91 13.78
C LEU A 407 -1.56 14.22 13.30
N ALA A 408 -1.44 15.30 14.07
CA ALA A 408 -1.94 16.62 13.69
C ALA A 408 -1.21 17.14 12.44
N ALA A 409 0.12 17.03 12.41
CA ALA A 409 0.92 17.40 11.25
C ALA A 409 0.52 16.57 10.00
N GLN A 410 0.27 15.27 10.17
CA GLN A 410 -0.20 14.40 9.09
C GLN A 410 -1.56 14.84 8.53
N ILE A 411 -2.50 15.20 9.41
CA ILE A 411 -3.82 15.71 9.00
C ILE A 411 -3.69 17.07 8.31
N CYS A 412 -2.88 17.99 8.84
CA CYS A 412 -2.62 19.29 8.19
C CYS A 412 -1.98 19.10 6.81
N TRP A 413 -1.01 18.19 6.70
CA TRP A 413 -0.36 17.84 5.45
C TRP A 413 -1.35 17.27 4.45
N PHE A 414 -2.22 16.36 4.90
CA PHE A 414 -3.31 15.80 4.10
C PHE A 414 -4.27 16.87 3.58
N LEU A 415 -4.72 17.77 4.42
CA LEU A 415 -5.64 18.84 4.04
C LEU A 415 -4.99 19.82 3.05
N TYR A 416 -3.73 20.20 3.29
CA TYR A 416 -2.99 21.10 2.41
C TYR A 416 -2.77 20.51 1.02
N PHE A 417 -2.41 19.23 0.91
CA PHE A 417 -2.16 18.53 -0.34
C PHE A 417 -3.35 17.72 -0.86
N PHE A 418 -4.56 17.97 -0.32
CA PHE A 418 -5.76 17.29 -0.79
C PHE A 418 -5.94 17.52 -2.30
N PRO A 419 -6.22 16.44 -3.10
CA PRO A 419 -6.09 16.51 -4.56
C PRO A 419 -7.07 17.45 -5.27
N VAL A 420 -8.21 17.74 -4.66
CA VAL A 420 -9.23 18.62 -5.24
C VAL A 420 -9.51 19.76 -4.26
N LYS A 421 -9.06 20.97 -4.61
CA LYS A 421 -9.18 22.14 -3.74
C LYS A 421 -10.33 23.05 -4.21
N PRO A 422 -11.30 23.35 -3.34
CA PRO A 422 -12.31 24.36 -3.66
C PRO A 422 -11.70 25.77 -3.71
N LEU A 423 -12.26 26.63 -4.54
CA LEU A 423 -11.74 27.98 -4.80
C LEU A 423 -11.56 28.82 -3.52
N TRP A 424 -12.47 28.71 -2.56
CA TRP A 424 -12.35 29.43 -1.28
C TRP A 424 -11.09 29.00 -0.50
N PHE A 425 -10.71 27.73 -0.57
CA PHE A 425 -9.51 27.22 0.11
C PHE A 425 -8.24 27.68 -0.62
N ILE A 426 -8.25 27.67 -1.95
CA ILE A 426 -7.16 28.23 -2.78
C ILE A 426 -6.94 29.72 -2.41
N ASN A 427 -8.01 30.50 -2.38
CA ASN A 427 -7.94 31.94 -2.02
C ASN A 427 -7.43 32.13 -0.59
N PHE A 428 -7.82 31.27 0.34
CA PHE A 428 -7.32 31.30 1.72
C PHE A 428 -5.81 31.00 1.78
N LEU A 429 -5.33 29.97 1.06
CA LEU A 429 -3.90 29.64 1.00
C LEU A 429 -3.09 30.81 0.45
N LEU A 430 -3.54 31.43 -0.65
CA LEU A 430 -2.89 32.59 -1.25
C LEU A 430 -2.89 33.79 -0.30
N TRP A 431 -3.98 34.01 0.44
CA TRP A 431 -4.08 35.10 1.42
C TRP A 431 -3.07 34.94 2.57
N ILE A 432 -2.78 33.71 3.02
CA ILE A 432 -1.74 33.46 4.04
C ILE A 432 -0.34 33.29 3.45
N GLY A 433 -0.15 33.54 2.14
CA GLY A 433 1.15 33.45 1.47
C GLY A 433 1.65 32.04 1.18
N LEU A 434 0.78 31.04 1.21
CA LEU A 434 1.11 29.67 0.83
C LEU A 434 0.74 29.40 -0.64
N PRO A 435 1.56 28.63 -1.38
CA PRO A 435 1.21 28.19 -2.73
C PRO A 435 -0.03 27.28 -2.68
N ALA A 436 -0.90 27.43 -3.67
CA ALA A 436 -2.16 26.70 -3.75
C ALA A 436 -2.12 25.60 -4.79
#